data_74a541c79e21f09d4b24038dd37d4d9f
#
_entry.id   74a541c79e21f09d4b24038dd37d4d9f
#
_cell.length_a   1.000
_cell.length_b   1.000
_cell.length_c   1.000
_cell.angle_alpha   90.00
_cell.angle_beta   90.00
_cell.angle_gamma   90.00
#
_symmetry.space_group_name_H-M   'P 1'
#
loop_
_entity.id
_entity.type
_entity.pdbx_description
1 polymer ?
#
loop_
_entity_poly.entity_id
_entity_poly.type
_entity_poly.pdbx_seq_one_letter_code
_entity_poly.pdbx_strand_id
1 'polypeptide(L)'
;RVCFFTNNSSKAAEDYIEKLHKMGLDISRDEIYTSGEVTCEYVNRVYPGASVFVMGNEKLKAEFIRHGIKLSEDNPDLCVLGFDTELEYWKLYRFCKWLNKGKPYIATHPDLNCPADECPMPDIGGMILFINATISRNPDIIIGKPEREAGEGVKRKFNLPANKIAMVGDRLYTDIAFGFNNGFKTVLVLSGETTEEMVSASDRKPDVILPFVKDLIK
;
A
#
# COMPACT_ATOMS: atom_id res chain seq x y z
N ARG A 1 4.92 16.95 -12.31
CA ARG A 1 5.65 16.07 -11.38
C ARG A 1 4.95 14.71 -11.33
N VAL A 2 5.70 13.62 -11.34
CA VAL A 2 5.19 12.25 -11.28
C VAL A 2 5.57 11.64 -9.93
N CYS A 3 4.72 10.71 -9.44
CA CYS A 3 5.02 9.86 -8.29
C CYS A 3 4.52 8.44 -8.59
N PHE A 4 5.37 7.47 -8.45
CA PHE A 4 5.03 6.06 -8.54
C PHE A 4 4.57 5.58 -7.16
N PHE A 5 3.27 5.39 -7.01
CA PHE A 5 2.68 4.95 -5.75
C PHE A 5 2.29 3.47 -5.82
N THR A 6 2.82 2.67 -4.89
CA THR A 6 2.59 1.23 -4.82
C THR A 6 2.07 0.77 -3.46
N ASN A 7 1.12 -0.18 -3.48
CA ASN A 7 0.67 -0.88 -2.27
C ASN A 7 1.67 -1.92 -1.78
N ASN A 8 2.53 -2.44 -2.67
CA ASN A 8 3.46 -3.48 -2.29
C ASN A 8 4.47 -2.98 -1.25
N SER A 9 4.36 -3.48 -0.02
CA SER A 9 5.21 -3.15 1.12
C SER A 9 6.37 -4.13 1.33
N SER A 10 6.53 -5.16 0.46
CA SER A 10 7.64 -6.11 0.53
C SER A 10 8.92 -5.61 -0.11
N LYS A 11 8.87 -4.47 -0.82
CA LYS A 11 10.00 -3.86 -1.52
C LYS A 11 10.25 -2.46 -1.00
N ALA A 12 11.53 -2.09 -0.92
CA ALA A 12 11.93 -0.72 -0.61
C ALA A 12 11.85 0.17 -1.87
N ALA A 13 11.87 1.49 -1.69
CA ALA A 13 11.86 2.44 -2.80
C ALA A 13 13.05 2.23 -3.74
N GLU A 14 14.20 1.86 -3.20
CA GLU A 14 15.44 1.59 -3.95
C GLU A 14 15.25 0.44 -4.96
N ASP A 15 14.48 -0.60 -4.62
CA ASP A 15 14.17 -1.70 -5.55
C ASP A 15 13.36 -1.21 -6.76
N TYR A 16 12.46 -0.24 -6.54
CA TYR A 16 11.65 0.35 -7.61
C TYR A 16 12.48 1.29 -8.48
N ILE A 17 13.37 2.09 -7.88
CA ILE A 17 14.30 2.95 -8.62
C ILE A 17 15.16 2.10 -9.55
N GLU A 18 15.78 1.03 -9.04
CA GLU A 18 16.58 0.12 -9.85
C GLU A 18 15.78 -0.52 -10.99
N LYS A 19 14.54 -0.98 -10.69
CA LYS A 19 13.65 -1.55 -11.70
C LYS A 19 13.31 -0.56 -12.80
N LEU A 20 12.96 0.68 -12.44
CA LEU A 20 12.55 1.72 -13.39
C LEU A 20 13.74 2.24 -14.20
N HIS A 21 14.93 2.34 -13.60
CA HIS A 21 16.17 2.64 -14.33
C HIS A 21 16.49 1.58 -15.41
N LYS A 22 16.29 0.28 -15.09
CA LYS A 22 16.43 -0.81 -16.09
C LYS A 22 15.43 -0.70 -17.23
N MET A 23 14.30 -0.02 -17.01
CA MET A 23 13.30 0.28 -18.05
C MET A 23 13.56 1.60 -18.79
N GLY A 24 14.68 2.29 -18.49
CA GLY A 24 15.07 3.54 -19.13
C GLY A 24 14.45 4.80 -18.52
N LEU A 25 13.85 4.70 -17.34
CA LEU A 25 13.28 5.84 -16.63
C LEU A 25 14.26 6.34 -15.57
N ASP A 26 14.72 7.57 -15.70
CA ASP A 26 15.56 8.23 -14.70
C ASP A 26 14.65 8.88 -13.65
N ILE A 27 14.56 8.25 -12.50
CA ILE A 27 13.70 8.67 -11.40
C ILE A 27 14.48 8.83 -10.11
N SER A 28 14.04 9.76 -9.28
CA SER A 28 14.59 10.02 -7.95
C SER A 28 13.80 9.33 -6.84
N ARG A 29 14.39 9.25 -5.64
CA ARG A 29 13.75 8.68 -4.45
C ARG A 29 12.42 9.38 -4.11
N ASP A 30 12.32 10.69 -4.34
CA ASP A 30 11.12 11.49 -4.06
C ASP A 30 9.93 11.15 -4.95
N GLU A 31 10.19 10.48 -6.08
CA GLU A 31 9.16 10.06 -7.04
C GLU A 31 8.62 8.66 -6.75
N ILE A 32 9.14 7.98 -5.72
CA ILE A 32 8.58 6.71 -5.22
C ILE A 32 7.87 6.96 -3.89
N TYR A 33 6.72 6.31 -3.72
CA TYR A 33 6.00 6.30 -2.46
C TYR A 33 5.37 4.92 -2.26
N THR A 34 5.67 4.27 -1.16
CA THR A 34 5.17 2.91 -0.88
C THR A 34 4.16 2.94 0.27
N SER A 35 3.26 1.96 0.32
CA SER A 35 2.35 1.82 1.46
C SER A 35 3.10 1.59 2.78
N GLY A 36 4.29 0.98 2.72
CA GLY A 36 5.19 0.85 3.88
C GLY A 36 5.64 2.21 4.42
N GLU A 37 6.10 3.12 3.53
CA GLU A 37 6.50 4.48 3.89
C GLU A 37 5.33 5.28 4.48
N VAL A 38 4.16 5.24 3.82
CA VAL A 38 2.93 5.89 4.35
C VAL A 38 2.58 5.35 5.74
N THR A 39 2.75 4.03 5.95
CA THR A 39 2.47 3.41 7.25
C THR A 39 3.45 3.90 8.31
N CYS A 40 4.73 4.04 8.00
CA CYS A 40 5.73 4.61 8.92
C CYS A 40 5.37 6.05 9.31
N GLU A 41 5.00 6.90 8.33
CA GLU A 41 4.56 8.27 8.58
C GLU A 41 3.30 8.31 9.46
N TYR A 42 2.34 7.41 9.20
CA TYR A 42 1.13 7.28 10.02
C TYR A 42 1.47 6.90 11.46
N VAL A 43 2.31 5.87 11.66
CA VAL A 43 2.72 5.43 13.01
C VAL A 43 3.40 6.55 13.76
N ASN A 44 4.36 7.25 13.15
CA ASN A 44 5.06 8.36 13.81
C ASN A 44 4.14 9.53 14.20
N ARG A 45 3.09 9.76 13.40
CA ARG A 45 2.12 10.84 13.65
C ARG A 45 1.09 10.47 14.71
N VAL A 46 0.57 9.24 14.69
CA VAL A 46 -0.56 8.82 15.53
C VAL A 46 -0.10 8.14 16.82
N TYR A 47 1.04 7.46 16.77
CA TYR A 47 1.63 6.70 17.88
C TYR A 47 3.10 7.10 18.11
N PRO A 48 3.40 8.38 18.38
CA PRO A 48 4.78 8.86 18.49
C PRO A 48 5.55 8.11 19.59
N GLY A 49 6.70 7.56 19.23
CA GLY A 49 7.57 6.80 20.14
C GLY A 49 7.12 5.39 20.47
N ALA A 50 6.02 4.89 19.89
CA ALA A 50 5.54 3.53 20.10
C ALA A 50 6.51 2.47 19.56
N SER A 51 6.58 1.35 20.26
CA SER A 51 7.27 0.14 19.78
C SER A 51 6.32 -0.71 18.94
N VAL A 52 6.81 -1.24 17.82
CA VAL A 52 5.99 -1.88 16.79
C VAL A 52 6.42 -3.33 16.56
N PHE A 53 5.46 -4.26 16.58
CA PHE A 53 5.65 -5.58 15.99
C PHE A 53 5.31 -5.49 14.49
N VAL A 54 6.29 -5.67 13.63
CA VAL A 54 6.09 -5.71 12.18
C VAL A 54 6.06 -7.15 11.70
N MET A 55 4.89 -7.63 11.28
CA MET A 55 4.77 -8.85 10.48
C MET A 55 4.99 -8.47 9.02
N GLY A 56 6.20 -8.61 8.56
CA GLY A 56 6.71 -8.25 7.25
C GLY A 56 8.12 -8.79 7.06
N ASN A 57 8.65 -8.69 5.83
CA ASN A 57 10.01 -9.09 5.52
C ASN A 57 11.05 -8.08 6.04
N GLU A 58 12.33 -8.41 5.93
CA GLU A 58 13.42 -7.57 6.44
C GLU A 58 13.49 -6.18 5.76
N LYS A 59 13.06 -6.05 4.50
CA LYS A 59 13.03 -4.75 3.81
C LYS A 59 12.01 -3.80 4.45
N LEU A 60 10.82 -4.30 4.75
CA LEU A 60 9.80 -3.50 5.45
C LEU A 60 10.26 -3.13 6.87
N LYS A 61 10.85 -4.07 7.60
CA LYS A 61 11.40 -3.79 8.94
C LYS A 61 12.49 -2.71 8.88
N ALA A 62 13.38 -2.78 7.89
CA ALA A 62 14.41 -1.76 7.67
C ALA A 62 13.80 -0.38 7.37
N GLU A 63 12.66 -0.32 6.64
CA GLU A 63 11.93 0.93 6.40
C GLU A 63 11.46 1.56 7.72
N PHE A 64 10.84 0.77 8.62
CA PHE A 64 10.43 1.24 9.94
C PHE A 64 11.60 1.79 10.76
N ILE A 65 12.74 1.08 10.76
CA ILE A 65 13.96 1.52 11.45
C ILE A 65 14.47 2.85 10.87
N ARG A 66 14.50 3.01 9.53
CA ARG A 66 14.90 4.27 8.87
C ARG A 66 14.01 5.46 9.27
N HIS A 67 12.74 5.20 9.52
CA HIS A 67 11.79 6.19 10.01
C HIS A 67 11.88 6.42 11.55
N GLY A 68 12.89 5.85 12.22
CA GLY A 68 13.12 6.00 13.66
C GLY A 68 12.14 5.23 14.54
N ILE A 69 11.38 4.28 13.97
CA ILE A 69 10.40 3.48 14.71
C ILE A 69 11.12 2.31 15.38
N LYS A 70 10.89 2.14 16.68
CA LYS A 70 11.44 1.03 17.45
C LYS A 70 10.65 -0.26 17.14
N LEU A 71 11.34 -1.27 16.67
CA LEU A 71 10.75 -2.61 16.52
C LEU A 71 10.80 -3.37 17.85
N SER A 72 9.76 -4.15 18.14
CA SER A 72 9.69 -5.00 19.32
C SER A 72 8.90 -6.28 19.02
N GLU A 73 9.49 -7.42 19.32
CA GLU A 73 8.79 -8.70 19.30
C GLU A 73 8.15 -9.03 20.65
N ASP A 74 8.65 -8.40 21.72
CA ASP A 74 8.17 -8.59 23.08
C ASP A 74 7.38 -7.37 23.55
N ASN A 75 6.11 -7.57 23.83
CA ASN A 75 5.16 -6.57 24.32
C ASN A 75 5.16 -5.26 23.52
N PRO A 76 4.95 -5.30 22.19
CA PRO A 76 4.85 -4.10 21.35
C PRO A 76 3.66 -3.23 21.78
N ASP A 77 3.72 -1.94 21.46
CA ASP A 77 2.59 -1.04 21.68
C ASP A 77 1.51 -1.23 20.63
N LEU A 78 1.90 -1.57 19.39
CA LEU A 78 1.00 -1.86 18.26
C LEU A 78 1.60 -2.90 17.31
N CYS A 79 0.76 -3.44 16.42
CA CYS A 79 1.11 -4.44 15.42
C CYS A 79 0.84 -3.92 14.01
N VAL A 80 1.79 -4.14 13.10
CA VAL A 80 1.65 -3.81 11.68
C VAL A 80 1.75 -5.08 10.84
N LEU A 81 0.76 -5.30 9.99
CA LEU A 81 0.76 -6.31 8.95
C LEU A 81 1.22 -5.70 7.63
N GLY A 82 2.30 -6.18 7.10
CA GLY A 82 2.79 -5.87 5.76
C GLY A 82 2.93 -7.10 4.88
N PHE A 83 3.29 -6.91 3.61
CA PHE A 83 3.51 -8.01 2.70
C PHE A 83 4.78 -8.78 3.06
N ASP A 84 4.60 -9.91 3.74
CA ASP A 84 5.68 -10.76 4.23
C ASP A 84 5.94 -11.92 3.27
N THR A 85 6.95 -11.75 2.43
CA THR A 85 7.42 -12.81 1.50
C THR A 85 8.31 -13.85 2.19
N GLU A 86 8.57 -13.69 3.50
CA GLU A 86 9.38 -14.57 4.35
C GLU A 86 8.53 -15.08 5.53
N LEU A 87 7.22 -15.32 5.27
CA LEU A 87 6.26 -15.70 6.30
C LEU A 87 6.62 -17.03 6.95
N GLU A 88 6.79 -17.00 8.26
CA GLU A 88 6.95 -18.19 9.10
C GLU A 88 5.74 -18.35 10.04
N TYR A 89 5.37 -19.61 10.32
CA TYR A 89 4.25 -19.91 11.19
C TYR A 89 4.34 -19.22 12.57
N TRP A 90 5.53 -19.23 13.18
CA TRP A 90 5.72 -18.63 14.51
C TRP A 90 5.67 -17.10 14.49
N LYS A 91 6.03 -16.46 13.40
CA LYS A 91 5.84 -15.03 13.20
C LYS A 91 4.35 -14.69 13.19
N LEU A 92 3.55 -15.43 12.42
CA LEU A 92 2.10 -15.29 12.38
C LEU A 92 1.44 -15.57 13.75
N TYR A 93 1.86 -16.65 14.43
CA TYR A 93 1.36 -16.97 15.78
C TYR A 93 1.62 -15.83 16.78
N ARG A 94 2.84 -15.27 16.81
CA ARG A 94 3.18 -14.14 17.68
C ARG A 94 2.37 -12.89 17.34
N PHE A 95 2.16 -12.61 16.07
CA PHE A 95 1.29 -11.52 15.62
C PHE A 95 -0.13 -11.69 16.18
N CYS A 96 -0.75 -12.82 15.95
CA CYS A 96 -2.08 -13.15 16.48
C CYS A 96 -2.14 -13.07 18.02
N LYS A 97 -1.10 -13.51 18.72
CA LYS A 97 -0.99 -13.41 20.19
C LYS A 97 -1.11 -11.97 20.68
N TRP A 98 -0.43 -11.02 20.00
CA TRP A 98 -0.48 -9.60 20.40
C TRP A 98 -1.83 -8.97 20.05
N LEU A 99 -2.40 -9.31 18.89
CA LEU A 99 -3.74 -8.87 18.54
C LEU A 99 -4.80 -9.37 19.54
N ASN A 100 -4.70 -10.61 19.97
CA ASN A 100 -5.61 -11.18 20.96
C ASN A 100 -5.47 -10.54 22.36
N LYS A 101 -4.33 -9.89 22.63
CA LYS A 101 -4.12 -9.06 23.84
C LYS A 101 -4.63 -7.63 23.67
N GLY A 102 -5.33 -7.32 22.59
CA GLY A 102 -5.94 -6.01 22.34
C GLY A 102 -4.97 -4.96 21.77
N LYS A 103 -3.79 -5.34 21.27
CA LYS A 103 -2.88 -4.36 20.64
C LYS A 103 -3.51 -3.80 19.35
N PRO A 104 -3.33 -2.50 19.04
CA PRO A 104 -3.78 -1.90 17.78
C PRO A 104 -3.23 -2.65 16.58
N TYR A 105 -4.06 -2.82 15.55
CA TYR A 105 -3.78 -3.58 14.34
C TYR A 105 -3.85 -2.70 13.10
N ILE A 106 -2.71 -2.44 12.48
CA ILE A 106 -2.57 -1.66 11.26
C ILE A 106 -2.20 -2.60 10.11
N ALA A 107 -2.84 -2.46 8.94
CA ALA A 107 -2.44 -3.14 7.72
C ALA A 107 -1.91 -2.12 6.69
N THR A 108 -0.81 -2.46 6.00
CA THR A 108 -0.20 -1.56 5.03
C THR A 108 -1.05 -1.36 3.77
N HIS A 109 -1.89 -2.35 3.38
CA HIS A 109 -2.83 -2.27 2.24
C HIS A 109 -3.83 -3.44 2.29
N PRO A 110 -4.89 -3.46 1.46
CA PRO A 110 -5.91 -4.51 1.49
C PRO A 110 -5.77 -5.56 0.39
N ASP A 111 -4.76 -5.51 -0.49
CA ASP A 111 -4.70 -6.31 -1.71
C ASP A 111 -4.70 -7.81 -1.39
N LEU A 112 -5.59 -8.57 -2.05
CA LEU A 112 -5.72 -10.03 -1.86
C LEU A 112 -4.56 -10.81 -2.48
N ASN A 113 -4.02 -10.27 -3.56
CA ASN A 113 -2.92 -10.88 -4.30
C ASN A 113 -2.03 -9.83 -4.96
N CYS A 114 -0.79 -10.22 -5.22
CA CYS A 114 0.18 -9.48 -6.01
C CYS A 114 0.41 -10.22 -7.33
N PRO A 115 0.34 -9.55 -8.50
CA PRO A 115 0.64 -10.18 -9.79
C PRO A 115 2.05 -10.77 -9.82
N ALA A 116 2.16 -11.99 -10.35
CA ALA A 116 3.43 -12.67 -10.60
C ALA A 116 3.29 -13.56 -11.85
N ASP A 117 4.42 -13.98 -12.44
CA ASP A 117 4.45 -14.61 -13.77
C ASP A 117 3.70 -15.94 -13.84
N GLU A 118 3.88 -16.83 -12.85
CA GLU A 118 3.28 -18.17 -12.87
C GLU A 118 1.86 -18.17 -12.29
N CYS A 119 1.65 -17.51 -11.17
CA CYS A 119 0.33 -17.36 -10.53
C CYS A 119 0.34 -16.14 -9.60
N PRO A 120 -0.83 -15.54 -9.33
CA PRO A 120 -0.90 -14.47 -8.35
C PRO A 120 -0.37 -14.92 -6.99
N MET A 121 0.54 -14.11 -6.40
CA MET A 121 1.05 -14.37 -5.05
C MET A 121 0.00 -13.96 -3.99
N PRO A 122 -0.27 -14.80 -2.96
CA PRO A 122 -1.08 -14.37 -1.83
C PRO A 122 -0.50 -13.12 -1.18
N ASP A 123 -1.33 -12.10 -0.96
CA ASP A 123 -0.94 -10.84 -0.35
C ASP A 123 -1.67 -10.62 0.98
N ILE A 124 -1.47 -9.49 1.62
CA ILE A 124 -1.93 -9.25 3.01
C ILE A 124 -3.45 -9.27 3.16
N GLY A 125 -4.21 -8.97 2.11
CA GLY A 125 -5.68 -9.16 2.14
C GLY A 125 -6.07 -10.60 2.46
N GLY A 126 -5.36 -11.58 1.88
CA GLY A 126 -5.52 -13.00 2.23
C GLY A 126 -5.12 -13.30 3.68
N MET A 127 -4.04 -12.67 4.17
CA MET A 127 -3.61 -12.80 5.58
C MET A 127 -4.60 -12.17 6.56
N ILE A 128 -5.21 -11.04 6.21
CA ILE A 128 -6.28 -10.41 7.00
C ILE A 128 -7.45 -11.37 7.16
N LEU A 129 -7.88 -12.02 6.08
CA LEU A 129 -8.96 -13.02 6.13
C LEU A 129 -8.57 -14.22 7.00
N PHE A 130 -7.34 -14.72 6.89
CA PHE A 130 -6.83 -15.82 7.72
C PHE A 130 -6.82 -15.44 9.21
N ILE A 131 -6.30 -14.26 9.55
CA ILE A 131 -6.25 -13.76 10.94
C ILE A 131 -7.68 -13.59 11.48
N ASN A 132 -8.57 -13.01 10.68
CA ASN A 132 -9.98 -12.85 11.09
C ASN A 132 -10.65 -14.20 11.36
N ALA A 133 -10.47 -15.19 10.49
CA ALA A 133 -11.01 -16.54 10.69
C ALA A 133 -10.45 -17.22 11.94
N THR A 134 -9.22 -16.89 12.35
CA THR A 134 -8.54 -17.53 13.49
C THR A 134 -8.88 -16.90 14.84
N ILE A 135 -8.90 -15.56 14.92
CA ILE A 135 -9.05 -14.83 16.20
C ILE A 135 -10.13 -13.73 16.15
N SER A 136 -10.95 -13.70 15.11
CA SER A 136 -12.03 -12.70 14.92
C SER A 136 -11.56 -11.25 15.00
N ARG A 137 -10.37 -10.96 14.45
CA ARG A 137 -9.77 -9.61 14.43
C ARG A 137 -9.56 -9.14 12.98
N ASN A 138 -10.02 -7.91 12.70
CA ASN A 138 -9.70 -7.17 11.49
C ASN A 138 -8.73 -6.03 11.82
N PRO A 139 -8.01 -5.47 10.83
CA PRO A 139 -7.27 -4.23 11.03
C PRO A 139 -8.17 -3.12 11.58
N ASP A 140 -7.65 -2.37 12.57
CA ASP A 140 -8.30 -1.16 13.07
C ASP A 140 -8.21 -0.05 12.01
N ILE A 141 -7.14 -0.10 11.18
CA ILE A 141 -6.96 0.76 10.02
C ILE A 141 -6.15 0.05 8.93
N ILE A 142 -6.51 0.32 7.68
CA ILE A 142 -5.75 -0.02 6.47
C ILE A 142 -5.24 1.28 5.85
N ILE A 143 -3.96 1.32 5.46
CA ILE A 143 -3.28 2.56 5.07
C ILE A 143 -3.26 2.78 3.56
N GLY A 144 -2.85 1.77 2.77
CA GLY A 144 -2.64 1.85 1.32
C GLY A 144 -3.89 2.12 0.50
N LYS A 145 -3.73 2.22 -0.83
CA LYS A 145 -4.88 2.34 -1.74
C LYS A 145 -5.89 1.22 -1.52
N PRO A 146 -7.19 1.46 -1.55
CA PRO A 146 -7.89 2.71 -1.92
C PRO A 146 -8.19 3.66 -0.75
N GLU A 147 -7.55 3.49 0.40
CA GLU A 147 -7.89 4.15 1.65
C GLU A 147 -7.47 5.62 1.69
N ARG A 148 -8.16 6.39 2.55
CA ARG A 148 -7.95 7.83 2.68
C ARG A 148 -6.59 8.20 3.26
N GLU A 149 -6.04 7.38 4.18
CA GLU A 149 -4.77 7.73 4.82
C GLU A 149 -3.62 7.81 3.80
N ALA A 150 -3.63 6.94 2.79
CA ALA A 150 -2.68 7.05 1.68
C ALA A 150 -2.83 8.36 0.90
N GLY A 151 -4.05 8.81 0.66
CA GLY A 151 -4.30 10.08 -0.03
C GLY A 151 -3.86 11.29 0.79
N GLU A 152 -4.09 11.27 2.09
CA GLU A 152 -3.57 12.28 2.99
C GLU A 152 -2.03 12.29 2.99
N GLY A 153 -1.38 11.12 2.95
CA GLY A 153 0.06 10.97 2.77
C GLY A 153 0.55 11.65 1.50
N VAL A 154 -0.08 11.37 0.36
CA VAL A 154 0.26 11.99 -0.94
C VAL A 154 0.12 13.51 -0.88
N LYS A 155 -0.98 14.03 -0.31
CA LYS A 155 -1.19 15.48 -0.16
C LYS A 155 -0.11 16.14 0.70
N ARG A 156 0.28 15.50 1.81
CA ARG A 156 1.37 15.98 2.69
C ARG A 156 2.72 15.97 1.97
N LYS A 157 3.08 14.82 1.34
CA LYS A 157 4.36 14.64 0.66
C LYS A 157 4.61 15.70 -0.43
N PHE A 158 3.58 16.06 -1.18
CA PHE A 158 3.71 17.00 -2.30
C PHE A 158 3.23 18.42 -1.98
N ASN A 159 2.65 18.63 -0.80
CA ASN A 159 2.03 19.89 -0.39
C ASN A 159 1.03 20.41 -1.43
N LEU A 160 0.14 19.52 -1.90
CA LEU A 160 -0.86 19.82 -2.93
C LEU A 160 -2.28 19.53 -2.42
N PRO A 161 -3.27 20.38 -2.74
CA PRO A 161 -4.67 20.07 -2.52
C PRO A 161 -5.16 18.97 -3.49
N ALA A 162 -6.21 18.24 -3.09
CA ALA A 162 -6.72 17.10 -3.84
C ALA A 162 -7.02 17.40 -5.32
N ASN A 163 -7.58 18.57 -5.62
CA ASN A 163 -7.94 18.99 -6.99
C ASN A 163 -6.74 19.30 -7.90
N LYS A 164 -5.52 19.22 -7.39
CA LYS A 164 -4.26 19.36 -8.15
C LYS A 164 -3.51 18.03 -8.31
N ILE A 165 -4.14 16.93 -7.90
CA ILE A 165 -3.58 15.58 -7.97
C ILE A 165 -4.42 14.76 -8.92
N ALA A 166 -3.78 13.97 -9.77
CA ALA A 166 -4.42 12.95 -10.58
C ALA A 166 -3.86 11.57 -10.21
N MET A 167 -4.76 10.60 -10.02
CA MET A 167 -4.40 9.19 -9.91
C MET A 167 -4.52 8.55 -11.28
N VAL A 168 -3.43 7.99 -11.77
CA VAL A 168 -3.36 7.23 -13.02
C VAL A 168 -3.13 5.77 -12.64
N GLY A 169 -3.98 4.88 -13.11
CA GLY A 169 -3.86 3.44 -12.81
C GLY A 169 -4.75 2.59 -13.69
N ASP A 170 -4.62 1.29 -13.54
CA ASP A 170 -5.31 0.29 -14.36
C ASP A 170 -6.39 -0.51 -13.60
N ARG A 171 -6.52 -0.31 -12.28
CA ARG A 171 -7.47 -1.04 -11.43
C ARG A 171 -8.59 -0.15 -10.95
N LEU A 172 -9.85 -0.54 -11.26
CA LEU A 172 -11.03 0.19 -10.81
C LEU A 172 -11.17 0.19 -9.28
N TYR A 173 -10.96 -0.95 -8.65
CA TYR A 173 -11.19 -1.14 -7.21
C TYR A 173 -10.05 -0.67 -6.32
N THR A 174 -8.87 -0.42 -6.87
CA THR A 174 -7.70 0.09 -6.13
C THR A 174 -7.38 1.53 -6.55
N ASP A 175 -6.90 1.73 -7.77
CA ASP A 175 -6.39 3.03 -8.23
C ASP A 175 -7.50 4.05 -8.44
N ILE A 176 -8.53 3.67 -9.19
CA ILE A 176 -9.64 4.57 -9.50
C ILE A 176 -10.47 4.83 -8.23
N ALA A 177 -10.72 3.79 -7.44
CA ALA A 177 -11.35 3.97 -6.13
C ALA A 177 -10.53 4.89 -5.21
N PHE A 178 -9.19 4.79 -5.23
CA PHE A 178 -8.31 5.67 -4.49
C PHE A 178 -8.46 7.14 -4.90
N GLY A 179 -8.50 7.40 -6.21
CA GLY A 179 -8.73 8.75 -6.71
C GLY A 179 -10.07 9.31 -6.23
N PHE A 180 -11.16 8.54 -6.37
CA PHE A 180 -12.49 8.95 -5.89
C PHE A 180 -12.53 9.19 -4.37
N ASN A 181 -12.00 8.26 -3.57
CA ASN A 181 -12.05 8.35 -2.11
C ASN A 181 -11.29 9.57 -1.57
N ASN A 182 -10.34 10.10 -2.35
CA ASN A 182 -9.46 11.20 -1.95
C ASN A 182 -9.72 12.52 -2.70
N GLY A 183 -10.71 12.54 -3.60
CA GLY A 183 -11.06 13.72 -4.39
C GLY A 183 -9.99 14.11 -5.44
N PHE A 184 -9.19 13.14 -5.88
CA PHE A 184 -8.23 13.31 -6.97
C PHE A 184 -8.92 13.16 -8.32
N LYS A 185 -8.34 13.70 -9.38
CA LYS A 185 -8.71 13.34 -10.75
C LYS A 185 -8.33 11.88 -11.01
N THR A 186 -9.18 11.17 -11.75
CA THR A 186 -8.98 9.75 -12.06
C THR A 186 -8.73 9.51 -13.52
N VAL A 187 -7.64 8.85 -13.85
CA VAL A 187 -7.28 8.45 -15.21
C VAL A 187 -7.09 6.93 -15.23
N LEU A 188 -8.01 6.25 -15.88
CA LEU A 188 -7.89 4.80 -16.11
C LEU A 188 -7.11 4.54 -17.39
N VAL A 189 -6.13 3.62 -17.33
CA VAL A 189 -5.45 3.09 -18.51
C VAL A 189 -5.88 1.65 -18.75
N LEU A 190 -6.23 1.31 -20.00
CA LEU A 190 -6.74 -0.02 -20.37
C LEU A 190 -5.62 -1.02 -20.74
N SER A 191 -4.36 -0.63 -20.54
CA SER A 191 -3.19 -1.49 -20.79
C SER A 191 -2.85 -2.46 -19.65
N GLY A 192 -3.69 -2.53 -18.63
CA GLY A 192 -3.50 -3.38 -17.46
C GLY A 192 -4.68 -4.33 -17.22
N GLU A 193 -5.17 -4.38 -15.95
CA GLU A 193 -6.16 -5.37 -15.50
C GLU A 193 -7.60 -5.06 -15.97
N THR A 194 -7.99 -3.78 -16.04
CA THR A 194 -9.38 -3.40 -16.31
C THR A 194 -9.72 -3.48 -17.80
N THR A 195 -10.83 -4.14 -18.14
CA THR A 195 -11.40 -4.18 -19.49
C THR A 195 -12.52 -3.15 -19.68
N GLU A 196 -12.91 -2.89 -20.94
CA GLU A 196 -14.04 -2.00 -21.27
C GLU A 196 -15.36 -2.50 -20.69
N GLU A 197 -15.56 -3.83 -20.63
CA GLU A 197 -16.74 -4.44 -20.04
C GLU A 197 -16.79 -4.15 -18.52
N MET A 198 -15.66 -4.26 -17.82
CA MET A 198 -15.57 -3.93 -16.40
C MET A 198 -15.88 -2.44 -16.15
N VAL A 199 -15.38 -1.55 -17.01
CA VAL A 199 -15.72 -0.12 -16.95
C VAL A 199 -17.22 0.08 -17.14
N SER A 200 -17.81 -0.59 -18.14
CA SER A 200 -19.23 -0.47 -18.44
C SER A 200 -20.12 -0.92 -17.28
N ALA A 201 -19.72 -1.98 -16.58
CA ALA A 201 -20.42 -2.54 -15.43
C ALA A 201 -20.19 -1.76 -14.12
N SER A 202 -19.18 -0.90 -14.05
CA SER A 202 -18.85 -0.14 -12.83
C SER A 202 -19.81 1.01 -12.58
N ASP A 203 -20.28 1.19 -11.35
CA ASP A 203 -21.05 2.35 -10.93
C ASP A 203 -20.21 3.64 -10.86
N ARG A 204 -18.89 3.50 -10.75
CA ARG A 204 -17.95 4.62 -10.68
C ARG A 204 -17.20 4.75 -12.00
N LYS A 205 -17.41 5.86 -12.69
CA LYS A 205 -16.74 6.13 -13.98
C LYS A 205 -15.50 7.00 -13.74
N PRO A 206 -14.32 6.60 -14.27
CA PRO A 206 -13.14 7.46 -14.24
C PRO A 206 -13.39 8.80 -14.95
N ASP A 207 -12.70 9.86 -14.55
CA ASP A 207 -12.77 11.16 -15.25
C ASP A 207 -12.23 11.07 -16.69
N VAL A 208 -11.19 10.25 -16.91
CA VAL A 208 -10.55 10.02 -18.20
C VAL A 208 -10.25 8.53 -18.36
N ILE A 209 -10.42 8.01 -19.57
CA ILE A 209 -10.05 6.65 -19.96
C ILE A 209 -9.12 6.74 -21.14
N LEU A 210 -7.97 6.08 -21.07
CA LEU A 210 -6.94 6.06 -22.11
C LEU A 210 -6.51 4.62 -22.42
N PRO A 211 -6.14 4.30 -23.66
CA PRO A 211 -5.58 2.98 -23.97
C PRO A 211 -4.28 2.72 -23.22
N PHE A 212 -3.36 3.72 -23.18
CA PHE A 212 -2.04 3.61 -22.58
C PHE A 212 -1.65 4.88 -21.82
N VAL A 213 -0.73 4.75 -20.86
CA VAL A 213 -0.19 5.90 -20.11
C VAL A 213 0.53 6.92 -21.01
N LYS A 214 1.14 6.49 -22.11
CA LYS A 214 1.77 7.38 -23.09
C LYS A 214 0.81 8.38 -23.74
N ASP A 215 -0.49 8.08 -23.76
CA ASP A 215 -1.53 8.93 -24.34
C ASP A 215 -1.88 10.14 -23.45
N LEU A 216 -1.31 10.21 -22.23
CA LEU A 216 -1.38 11.41 -21.37
C LEU A 216 -0.59 12.60 -21.93
N ILE A 217 0.41 12.32 -22.79
CA ILE A 217 1.30 13.33 -23.35
C ILE A 217 1.00 13.38 -24.84
N LYS A 218 0.12 14.28 -25.23
CA LYS A 218 -0.15 14.64 -26.64
C LYS A 218 0.30 16.06 -26.91
#